data_9a022d694205f37c386923803c766c3c
#
_entry.id   9a022d694205f37c386923803c766c3c
#
_cell.length_a   1.000
_cell.length_b   1.000
_cell.length_c   1.000
_cell.angle_alpha   90.00
_cell.angle_beta   90.00
_cell.angle_gamma   90.00
#
_symmetry.space_group_name_H-M   'P 1'
#
loop_
_entity.id
_entity.type
_entity.pdbx_description
1 polymer ?
#
loop_
_entity_poly.entity_id
_entity_poly.type
_entity_poly.pdbx_seq_one_letter_code
_entity_poly.pdbx_strand_id
1 'polypeptide(L)'
;NTSHELADVTKREADIALRATSRPPDHVVGKQLGTIRVAIFAARTRGRKPDIATAPWIAPDEALPQHQGVLWRKRHHPAIVPRYQVSSIVSVLEGIASGLGVGVLPLFLAQGRSDLMQVSEPLDDAETQLWLLTHPESRHLRRIATVAQHIAGNISL
;
A
#
# COMPACT_ATOMS: atom_id res chain seq x y z
N ASN A 1 1.35 15.56 -7.33
CA ASN A 1 1.29 14.53 -8.37
C ASN A 1 1.15 13.17 -7.68
N THR A 2 0.01 12.53 -7.82
CA THR A 2 -0.23 11.15 -7.39
C THR A 2 -0.20 10.29 -8.65
N SER A 3 0.99 9.91 -9.10
CA SER A 3 1.14 8.95 -10.18
C SER A 3 1.62 7.63 -9.59
N HIS A 4 1.22 6.51 -10.19
CA HIS A 4 1.79 5.20 -9.89
C HIS A 4 3.19 5.06 -10.51
N GLU A 5 3.57 5.95 -11.42
CA GLU A 5 4.94 6.10 -11.85
C GLU A 5 5.77 6.65 -10.70
N LEU A 6 6.87 5.98 -10.44
CA LEU A 6 7.80 6.35 -9.39
C LEU A 6 8.42 7.70 -9.74
N ALA A 7 7.90 8.78 -9.15
CA ALA A 7 8.57 10.08 -9.24
C ALA A 7 10.03 9.88 -8.83
N ASP A 8 10.92 10.08 -9.78
CA ASP A 8 12.35 9.83 -9.57
C ASP A 8 12.97 11.04 -8.88
N VAL A 9 13.09 10.96 -7.56
CA VAL A 9 13.78 11.99 -6.75
C VAL A 9 15.20 12.23 -7.28
N THR A 10 15.82 11.23 -7.90
CA THR A 10 17.14 11.34 -8.54
C THR A 10 17.15 12.20 -9.78
N LYS A 11 16.05 12.21 -10.54
CA LYS A 11 15.90 13.07 -11.74
C LYS A 11 15.37 14.45 -11.41
N ARG A 12 15.30 14.83 -10.10
CA ARG A 12 14.75 16.11 -9.62
C ARG A 12 13.28 16.36 -10.04
N GLU A 13 12.52 15.30 -10.30
CA GLU A 13 11.09 15.39 -10.54
C GLU A 13 10.29 15.76 -9.28
N ALA A 14 10.91 15.52 -8.09
CA ALA A 14 10.37 15.93 -6.80
C ALA A 14 11.50 16.18 -5.79
N ASP A 15 11.33 17.16 -4.91
CA ASP A 15 12.24 17.45 -3.79
C ASP A 15 12.04 16.49 -2.60
N ILE A 16 10.81 16.00 -2.44
CA ILE A 16 10.38 15.07 -1.39
C ILE A 16 9.50 14.02 -2.01
N ALA A 17 9.73 12.75 -1.67
CA ALA A 17 8.85 11.65 -2.05
C ALA A 17 8.50 10.76 -0.85
N LEU A 18 7.24 10.33 -0.78
CA LEU A 18 6.81 9.24 0.08
C LEU A 18 6.82 7.94 -0.72
N ARG A 19 7.53 6.94 -0.23
CA ARG A 19 7.68 5.67 -0.93
C ARG A 19 7.49 4.48 0.00
N ALA A 20 6.58 3.59 -0.39
CA ALA A 20 6.44 2.28 0.22
C ALA A 20 7.46 1.33 -0.44
N THR A 21 8.49 0.94 0.29
CA THR A 21 9.53 0.02 -0.21
C THR A 21 10.24 -0.68 0.93
N SER A 22 10.67 -1.91 0.72
CA SER A 22 11.55 -2.63 1.63
C SER A 22 13.04 -2.29 1.42
N ARG A 23 13.37 -1.62 0.31
CA ARG A 23 14.75 -1.23 -0.05
C ARG A 23 14.73 0.17 -0.65
N PRO A 24 14.99 1.22 0.14
CA PRO A 24 15.16 2.56 -0.42
C PRO A 24 16.42 2.62 -1.30
N PRO A 25 16.43 3.45 -2.35
CA PRO A 25 17.63 3.63 -3.17
C PRO A 25 18.81 4.20 -2.38
N ASP A 26 20.02 3.70 -2.61
CA ASP A 26 21.23 4.07 -1.85
C ASP A 26 21.66 5.54 -2.02
N HIS A 27 21.20 6.18 -3.10
CA HIS A 27 21.60 7.55 -3.49
C HIS A 27 20.65 8.65 -2.99
N VAL A 28 19.64 8.32 -2.17
CA VAL A 28 18.72 9.29 -1.55
C VAL A 28 18.87 9.28 -0.03
N VAL A 29 18.57 10.42 0.58
CA VAL A 29 18.50 10.51 2.04
C VAL A 29 17.08 10.16 2.45
N GLY A 30 16.94 9.09 3.23
CA GLY A 30 15.65 8.56 3.65
C GLY A 30 15.47 8.56 5.17
N LYS A 31 14.22 8.85 5.58
CA LYS A 31 13.75 8.61 6.94
C LYS A 31 12.60 7.60 6.86
N GLN A 32 12.74 6.47 7.56
CA GLN A 32 11.64 5.54 7.74
C GLN A 32 10.59 6.16 8.65
N LEU A 33 9.33 6.19 8.19
CA LEU A 33 8.20 6.76 8.91
C LEU A 33 7.40 5.71 9.68
N GLY A 34 7.38 4.48 9.19
CA GLY A 34 6.66 3.38 9.83
C GLY A 34 6.59 2.15 8.94
N THR A 35 5.90 1.14 9.44
CA THR A 35 5.65 -0.13 8.74
C THR A 35 4.21 -0.17 8.23
N ILE A 36 4.04 -0.41 6.95
CA ILE A 36 2.74 -0.65 6.33
C ILE A 36 2.43 -2.13 6.46
N ARG A 37 1.46 -2.46 7.30
CA ARG A 37 0.92 -3.81 7.43
C ARG A 37 -0.31 -3.97 6.58
N VAL A 38 -0.50 -5.16 6.05
CA VAL A 38 -1.62 -5.52 5.19
C VAL A 38 -2.37 -6.74 5.75
N ALA A 39 -3.65 -6.84 5.41
CA ALA A 39 -4.47 -8.01 5.71
C ALA A 39 -5.48 -8.24 4.58
N ILE A 40 -6.16 -9.39 4.60
CA ILE A 40 -7.24 -9.70 3.67
C ILE A 40 -8.52 -9.09 4.22
N PHE A 41 -9.26 -8.39 3.36
CA PHE A 41 -10.54 -7.76 3.67
C PHE A 41 -11.65 -8.24 2.75
N ALA A 42 -12.86 -8.16 3.25
CA ALA A 42 -14.12 -8.39 2.52
C ALA A 42 -15.12 -7.28 2.86
N ALA A 43 -16.19 -7.17 2.07
CA ALA A 43 -17.34 -6.35 2.46
C ALA A 43 -17.97 -6.88 3.74
N ARG A 44 -18.35 -5.98 4.63
CA ARG A 44 -19.08 -6.34 5.84
C ARG A 44 -20.54 -6.66 5.47
N THR A 45 -20.83 -7.93 5.43
CA THR A 45 -22.20 -8.45 5.27
C THR A 45 -22.69 -9.00 6.60
N ARG A 46 -24.00 -9.17 6.76
CA ARG A 46 -24.59 -9.83 7.94
C ARG A 46 -24.32 -11.33 8.00
N GLY A 47 -23.55 -11.85 7.05
CA GLY A 47 -23.26 -13.26 6.93
C GLY A 47 -21.90 -13.66 7.52
N ARG A 48 -21.53 -14.91 7.23
CA ARG A 48 -20.29 -15.53 7.64
C ARG A 48 -19.09 -14.91 6.90
N LYS A 49 -17.91 -14.95 7.52
CA LYS A 49 -16.66 -14.60 6.82
C LYS A 49 -16.53 -15.43 5.54
N PRO A 50 -16.18 -14.82 4.40
CA PRO A 50 -15.98 -15.57 3.16
C PRO A 50 -14.76 -16.49 3.29
N ASP A 51 -14.83 -17.63 2.63
CA ASP A 51 -13.67 -18.50 2.45
C ASP A 51 -12.76 -17.89 1.37
N ILE A 52 -11.55 -17.51 1.75
CA ILE A 52 -10.58 -16.89 0.85
C ILE A 52 -10.15 -17.80 -0.30
N ALA A 53 -10.28 -19.13 -0.15
CA ALA A 53 -9.89 -20.08 -1.19
C ALA A 53 -10.89 -20.13 -2.34
N THR A 54 -12.18 -19.83 -2.07
CA THR A 54 -13.28 -19.93 -3.05
C THR A 54 -13.89 -18.59 -3.42
N ALA A 55 -13.69 -17.56 -2.60
CA ALA A 55 -14.20 -16.22 -2.89
C ALA A 55 -13.56 -15.63 -4.16
N PRO A 56 -14.28 -14.79 -4.92
CA PRO A 56 -13.67 -14.00 -5.98
C PRO A 56 -12.66 -13.02 -5.37
N TRP A 57 -11.51 -12.87 -6.03
CA TRP A 57 -10.47 -11.93 -5.61
C TRP A 57 -10.46 -10.67 -6.48
N ILE A 58 -10.21 -9.54 -5.84
CA ILE A 58 -9.86 -8.29 -6.48
C ILE A 58 -8.42 -7.90 -6.08
N ALA A 59 -7.61 -7.52 -7.05
CA ALA A 59 -6.20 -7.21 -6.84
C ALA A 59 -5.73 -6.07 -7.76
N PRO A 60 -4.61 -5.43 -7.44
CA PRO A 60 -3.93 -4.57 -8.39
C PRO A 60 -3.55 -5.34 -9.65
N ASP A 61 -3.59 -4.63 -10.79
CA ASP A 61 -3.12 -5.08 -12.09
C ASP A 61 -1.58 -4.92 -12.23
N GLU A 62 -1.09 -4.98 -13.45
CA GLU A 62 0.32 -4.84 -13.77
C GLU A 62 0.90 -3.43 -13.51
N ALA A 63 0.07 -2.42 -13.21
CA ALA A 63 0.54 -1.10 -12.79
C ALA A 63 1.24 -1.15 -11.42
N LEU A 64 0.93 -2.16 -10.58
CA LEU A 64 1.54 -2.35 -9.26
C LEU A 64 2.10 -3.77 -9.09
N PRO A 65 3.04 -4.22 -9.94
CA PRO A 65 3.51 -5.61 -9.96
C PRO A 65 4.27 -6.01 -8.68
N GLN A 66 4.88 -5.04 -8.00
CA GLN A 66 5.65 -5.23 -6.77
C GLN A 66 4.82 -4.96 -5.50
N HIS A 67 3.50 -4.76 -5.63
CA HIS A 67 2.66 -4.59 -4.45
C HIS A 67 2.69 -5.83 -3.56
N GLN A 68 2.93 -5.64 -2.27
CA GLN A 68 3.17 -6.75 -1.34
C GLN A 68 2.01 -7.75 -1.29
N GLY A 69 0.77 -7.28 -1.38
CA GLY A 69 -0.40 -8.16 -1.46
C GLY A 69 -0.43 -9.03 -2.72
N VAL A 70 0.07 -8.53 -3.86
CA VAL A 70 0.20 -9.31 -5.10
C VAL A 70 1.27 -10.39 -4.95
N LEU A 71 2.44 -10.01 -4.42
CA LEU A 71 3.55 -10.93 -4.19
C LEU A 71 3.18 -12.00 -3.18
N TRP A 72 2.54 -11.62 -2.06
CA TRP A 72 2.06 -12.54 -1.04
C TRP A 72 1.07 -13.56 -1.62
N ARG A 73 0.04 -13.09 -2.34
CA ARG A 73 -0.93 -14.01 -2.97
C ARG A 73 -0.27 -14.99 -3.93
N LYS A 74 0.63 -14.53 -4.79
CA LYS A 74 1.37 -15.41 -5.72
C LYS A 74 2.20 -16.46 -5.00
N ARG A 75 2.73 -16.15 -3.82
CA ARG A 75 3.56 -17.06 -3.01
C ARG A 75 2.72 -18.07 -2.26
N HIS A 76 1.66 -17.64 -1.57
CA HIS A 76 0.88 -18.47 -0.66
C HIS A 76 -0.34 -19.12 -1.33
N HIS A 77 -0.88 -18.50 -2.36
CA HIS A 77 -2.07 -18.94 -3.07
C HIS A 77 -1.89 -18.85 -4.59
N PRO A 78 -0.91 -19.54 -5.19
CA PRO A 78 -0.58 -19.41 -6.60
C PRO A 78 -1.73 -19.84 -7.54
N ALA A 79 -2.61 -20.72 -7.07
CA ALA A 79 -3.78 -21.16 -7.82
C ALA A 79 -4.90 -20.08 -7.89
N ILE A 80 -4.88 -19.09 -7.01
CA ILE A 80 -5.89 -18.03 -7.00
C ILE A 80 -5.57 -17.00 -8.09
N VAL A 81 -6.42 -16.96 -9.11
CA VAL A 81 -6.39 -15.92 -10.14
C VAL A 81 -7.41 -14.84 -9.77
N PRO A 82 -7.00 -13.57 -9.66
CA PRO A 82 -7.95 -12.49 -9.38
C PRO A 82 -9.00 -12.40 -10.48
N ARG A 83 -10.27 -12.39 -10.08
CA ARG A 83 -11.38 -12.19 -11.02
C ARG A 83 -11.46 -10.75 -11.51
N TYR A 84 -11.04 -9.79 -10.66
CA TYR A 84 -11.03 -8.37 -10.96
C TYR A 84 -9.63 -7.83 -10.76
N GLN A 85 -9.17 -7.06 -11.73
CA GLN A 85 -7.88 -6.35 -11.66
C GLN A 85 -8.11 -4.87 -11.91
N VAL A 86 -7.49 -4.04 -11.08
CA VAL A 86 -7.66 -2.59 -11.09
C VAL A 86 -6.31 -1.90 -10.88
N SER A 87 -6.15 -0.68 -11.38
CA SER A 87 -4.87 0.02 -11.44
C SER A 87 -4.46 0.70 -10.12
N SER A 88 -5.30 0.70 -9.07
CA SER A 88 -4.96 1.36 -7.81
C SER A 88 -5.47 0.62 -6.58
N ILE A 89 -4.80 0.79 -5.44
CA ILE A 89 -5.23 0.22 -4.14
C ILE A 89 -6.54 0.83 -3.67
N VAL A 90 -6.82 2.09 -3.98
CA VAL A 90 -8.10 2.72 -3.66
C VAL A 90 -9.23 2.05 -4.45
N SER A 91 -9.01 1.70 -5.71
CA SER A 91 -9.97 0.94 -6.51
C SER A 91 -10.17 -0.48 -5.99
N VAL A 92 -9.13 -1.14 -5.47
CA VAL A 92 -9.26 -2.43 -4.78
C VAL A 92 -10.17 -2.28 -3.56
N LEU A 93 -9.92 -1.26 -2.72
CA LEU A 93 -10.72 -0.98 -1.52
C LEU A 93 -12.20 -0.78 -1.86
N GLU A 94 -12.51 0.08 -2.84
CA GLU A 94 -13.90 0.35 -3.24
C GLU A 94 -14.56 -0.88 -3.88
N GLY A 95 -13.81 -1.68 -4.64
CA GLY A 95 -14.30 -2.95 -5.17
C GLY A 95 -14.64 -3.96 -4.07
N ILE A 96 -13.82 -4.07 -3.04
CA ILE A 96 -14.10 -4.91 -1.87
C ILE A 96 -15.35 -4.38 -1.13
N ALA A 97 -15.40 -3.08 -0.85
CA ALA A 97 -16.53 -2.46 -0.15
C ALA A 97 -17.86 -2.65 -0.89
N SER A 98 -17.81 -2.66 -2.23
CA SER A 98 -18.97 -2.94 -3.08
C SER A 98 -19.35 -4.42 -3.15
N GLY A 99 -18.63 -5.31 -2.48
CA GLY A 99 -18.94 -6.74 -2.44
C GLY A 99 -18.48 -7.53 -3.66
N LEU A 100 -17.58 -7.02 -4.48
CA LEU A 100 -17.04 -7.74 -5.65
C LEU A 100 -16.18 -8.95 -5.27
N GLY A 101 -15.66 -8.97 -4.03
CA GLY A 101 -14.84 -10.08 -3.57
C GLY A 101 -13.97 -9.74 -2.38
N VAL A 102 -12.90 -10.52 -2.20
CA VAL A 102 -11.89 -10.33 -1.18
C VAL A 102 -10.60 -9.76 -1.80
N GLY A 103 -9.80 -9.10 -1.00
CA GLY A 103 -8.50 -8.58 -1.47
C GLY A 103 -7.61 -8.13 -0.32
N VAL A 104 -6.35 -7.87 -0.64
CA VAL A 104 -5.35 -7.41 0.34
C VAL A 104 -5.33 -5.88 0.36
N LEU A 105 -5.50 -5.31 1.56
CA LEU A 105 -5.44 -3.86 1.79
C LEU A 105 -4.47 -3.53 2.93
N PRO A 106 -3.81 -2.37 2.87
CA PRO A 106 -3.15 -1.78 4.02
C PRO A 106 -4.14 -1.55 5.17
N LEU A 107 -3.74 -1.90 6.40
CA LEU A 107 -4.60 -1.75 7.58
C LEU A 107 -5.06 -0.32 7.77
N PHE A 108 -4.18 0.67 7.56
CA PHE A 108 -4.50 2.09 7.73
C PHE A 108 -5.58 2.59 6.74
N LEU A 109 -5.69 2.00 5.55
CA LEU A 109 -6.75 2.36 4.59
C LEU A 109 -8.12 1.79 4.97
N ALA A 110 -8.14 0.65 5.64
CA ALA A 110 -9.37 0.02 6.11
C ALA A 110 -9.80 0.53 7.49
N GLN A 111 -8.92 1.23 8.20
CA GLN A 111 -9.20 1.76 9.52
C GLN A 111 -10.36 2.77 9.48
N GLY A 112 -11.35 2.58 10.37
CA GLY A 112 -12.55 3.42 10.42
C GLY A 112 -13.61 3.12 9.35
N ARG A 113 -13.38 2.16 8.44
CA ARG A 113 -14.37 1.73 7.43
C ARG A 113 -15.30 0.68 8.03
N SER A 114 -16.53 1.09 8.34
CA SER A 114 -17.57 0.20 8.90
C SER A 114 -18.14 -0.79 7.87
N ASP A 115 -17.96 -0.52 6.59
CA ASP A 115 -18.40 -1.34 5.45
C ASP A 115 -17.42 -2.48 5.11
N LEU A 116 -16.25 -2.50 5.74
CA LEU A 116 -15.26 -3.56 5.59
C LEU A 116 -15.19 -4.46 6.81
N MET A 117 -14.76 -5.70 6.60
CA MET A 117 -14.37 -6.63 7.66
C MET A 117 -13.02 -7.24 7.33
N GLN A 118 -12.16 -7.32 8.32
CA GLN A 118 -10.89 -8.04 8.22
C GLN A 118 -11.15 -9.54 8.26
N VAL A 119 -10.63 -10.26 7.26
CA VAL A 119 -10.83 -11.71 7.09
C VAL A 119 -9.65 -12.51 7.62
N SER A 120 -8.44 -11.95 7.55
CA SER A 120 -7.22 -12.58 8.06
C SER A 120 -6.58 -11.79 9.19
N GLU A 121 -5.69 -12.40 9.95
CA GLU A 121 -4.68 -11.66 10.70
C GLU A 121 -3.78 -10.87 9.74
N PRO A 122 -3.02 -9.88 10.22
CA PRO A 122 -2.00 -9.21 9.42
C PRO A 122 -1.06 -10.22 8.78
N LEU A 123 -0.67 -9.96 7.54
CA LEU A 123 0.18 -10.87 6.75
C LEU A 123 1.65 -10.51 7.01
N ASP A 124 2.30 -11.22 7.93
CA ASP A 124 3.64 -10.87 8.44
C ASP A 124 4.73 -10.79 7.36
N ASP A 125 4.64 -11.63 6.32
CA ASP A 125 5.60 -11.65 5.22
C ASP A 125 5.21 -10.74 4.02
N ALA A 126 4.21 -9.88 4.24
CA ALA A 126 3.74 -8.87 3.28
C ALA A 126 3.91 -7.44 3.80
N GLU A 127 4.68 -7.25 4.85
CA GLU A 127 4.98 -5.92 5.37
C GLU A 127 5.92 -5.15 4.44
N THR A 128 5.76 -3.82 4.43
CA THR A 128 6.70 -2.92 3.75
C THR A 128 6.88 -1.65 4.58
N GLN A 129 7.98 -0.93 4.38
CA GLN A 129 8.25 0.30 5.10
C GLN A 129 7.82 1.50 4.27
N LEU A 130 7.27 2.52 4.95
CA LEU A 130 7.05 3.84 4.38
C LEU A 130 8.28 4.71 4.64
N TRP A 131 8.84 5.23 3.58
CA TRP A 131 10.00 6.11 3.61
C TRP A 131 9.65 7.50 3.12
N LEU A 132 10.19 8.49 3.82
CA LEU A 132 10.28 9.86 3.34
C LEU A 132 11.67 10.04 2.73
N LEU A 133 11.72 10.29 1.44
CA LEU A 133 12.96 10.40 0.67
C LEU A 133 13.16 11.85 0.24
N THR A 134 14.40 12.34 0.34
CA THR A 134 14.80 13.67 -0.14
C THR A 134 16.08 13.56 -0.94
N HIS A 135 16.24 14.44 -1.93
CA HIS A 135 17.50 14.53 -2.63
C HIS A 135 18.61 15.07 -1.69
N PRO A 136 19.84 14.50 -1.70
CA PRO A 136 20.91 14.91 -0.79
C PRO A 136 21.19 16.42 -0.81
N GLU A 137 21.13 17.05 -1.97
CA GLU A 137 21.34 18.49 -2.13
C GLU A 137 20.18 19.34 -1.61
N SER A 138 18.95 18.83 -1.68
CA SER A 138 17.72 19.55 -1.28
C SER A 138 17.46 19.45 0.23
N ARG A 139 18.00 18.44 0.92
CA ARG A 139 17.71 18.17 2.35
C ARG A 139 18.00 19.34 3.28
N HIS A 140 18.98 20.18 2.94
CA HIS A 140 19.41 21.33 3.74
C HIS A 140 18.59 22.60 3.49
N LEU A 141 17.74 22.60 2.45
CA LEU A 141 16.86 23.74 2.18
C LEU A 141 15.78 23.79 3.26
N ARG A 142 15.70 24.94 3.95
CA ARG A 142 14.79 25.15 5.10
C ARG A 142 13.34 24.76 4.77
N ARG A 143 12.86 25.14 3.57
CA ARG A 143 11.52 24.77 3.10
C ARG A 143 11.31 23.27 3.04
N ILE A 144 12.31 22.52 2.53
CA ILE A 144 12.25 21.06 2.39
C ILE A 144 12.28 20.40 3.77
N ALA A 145 13.19 20.84 4.64
CA ALA A 145 13.29 20.32 6.01
C ALA A 145 12.00 20.55 6.80
N THR A 146 11.37 21.73 6.68
CA THR A 146 10.10 22.03 7.36
C THR A 146 8.96 21.12 6.88
N VAL A 147 8.82 20.92 5.56
CA VAL A 147 7.79 20.03 5.00
C VAL A 147 8.05 18.59 5.40
N ALA A 148 9.32 18.13 5.34
CA ALA A 148 9.70 16.78 5.74
C ALA A 148 9.39 16.50 7.22
N GLN A 149 9.66 17.47 8.11
CA GLN A 149 9.33 17.36 9.53
C GLN A 149 7.82 17.32 9.76
N HIS A 150 7.06 18.17 9.06
CA HIS A 150 5.59 18.18 9.16
C HIS A 150 5.00 16.84 8.74
N ILE A 151 5.42 16.31 7.59
CA ILE A 151 4.98 14.99 7.12
C ILE A 151 5.33 13.91 8.14
N ALA A 152 6.57 13.88 8.61
CA ALA A 152 7.03 12.87 9.56
C ALA A 152 6.31 12.93 10.92
N GLY A 153 5.83 14.10 11.33
CA GLY A 153 5.10 14.27 12.59
C GLY A 153 3.60 13.99 12.51
N ASN A 154 3.03 13.90 11.31
CA ASN A 154 1.58 13.78 11.11
C ASN A 154 1.14 12.48 10.40
N ILE A 155 2.08 11.60 10.04
CA ILE A 155 1.74 10.28 9.50
C ILE A 155 1.63 9.27 10.64
N SER A 156 0.48 8.58 10.71
CA SER A 156 0.26 7.36 11.50
C SER A 156 -0.17 6.23 10.58
N LEU A 157 0.38 5.02 10.80
CA LEU A 157 0.14 3.81 9.99
C LEU A 157 -0.47 2.70 10.86
#